data_3fdeba8194af51899e655aceaf9371b3
#
_entry.id   3fdeba8194af51899e655aceaf9371b3
#
_cell.length_a   1.000
_cell.length_b   1.000
_cell.length_c   1.000
_cell.angle_alpha   90.00
_cell.angle_beta   90.00
_cell.angle_gamma   90.00
#
_symmetry.space_group_name_H-M   'P 1'
#
loop_
_entity.id
_entity.type
_entity.pdbx_description
1 polymer ?
#
loop_
_entity_poly.entity_id
_entity_poly.type
_entity_poly.pdbx_seq_one_letter_code
_entity_poly.pdbx_strand_id
1 'polypeptide(L)'
;MKFEREAKLSGEYDIIVAGGGVAGAAAAVAARRMGKSVLLIEKTIGLGGLATTGLINLFVPMCNGRGVQIIKGMAEEMLRLSVKYGYDTIPEEWQNGEPLNGEKTRYCTRFSAAIFTLTLTEFLRDEGVDLLFDTIITEPVMDGKLCRGLIVENKSGCQFYAAKMIVDATGDADVLFRAGVPTVQGHNFHTYLTMGADVESCKKAAEKEDMRFLEGYRFNGGEASLYGEKQPEGKPTREGTNVKDITEYVIENHIECLGKLKDSDRKKRTIVTLPTMPQFRETRHIDGNYTLKTE
;
A
#
# COMPACT_ATOMS: atom_id res chain seq x y z
N MET A 1 29.05 -14.52 -15.52
CA MET A 1 28.18 -15.67 -15.86
C MET A 1 27.02 -15.12 -16.67
N LYS A 2 26.77 -15.62 -17.88
CA LYS A 2 25.59 -15.26 -18.69
C LYS A 2 24.52 -16.32 -18.44
N PHE A 3 23.27 -15.88 -18.17
CA PHE A 3 22.10 -16.76 -18.02
C PHE A 3 21.06 -16.30 -19.04
N GLU A 4 20.57 -17.23 -19.85
CA GLU A 4 19.54 -16.96 -20.85
C GLU A 4 18.31 -17.85 -20.55
N ARG A 5 17.12 -17.26 -20.67
CA ARG A 5 15.87 -17.94 -20.50
C ARG A 5 14.85 -17.40 -21.49
N GLU A 6 14.05 -18.27 -22.05
CA GLU A 6 12.94 -17.91 -22.93
C GLU A 6 11.73 -17.50 -22.08
N ALA A 7 11.10 -16.37 -22.43
CA ALA A 7 9.86 -15.91 -21.84
C ALA A 7 8.70 -16.18 -22.82
N LYS A 8 7.70 -16.92 -22.37
CA LYS A 8 6.51 -17.22 -23.17
C LYS A 8 5.57 -16.01 -23.23
N LEU A 9 5.16 -15.58 -24.43
CA LEU A 9 4.06 -14.61 -24.56
C LEU A 9 2.78 -15.20 -23.97
N SER A 10 2.23 -14.52 -22.95
CA SER A 10 1.11 -14.99 -22.13
C SER A 10 -0.11 -14.08 -22.17
N GLY A 11 0.01 -12.89 -22.75
CA GLY A 11 -1.10 -11.96 -22.94
C GLY A 11 -0.67 -10.65 -23.58
N GLU A 12 -1.67 -9.94 -24.13
CA GLU A 12 -1.51 -8.63 -24.74
C GLU A 12 -2.60 -7.68 -24.23
N TYR A 13 -2.20 -6.49 -23.78
CA TYR A 13 -3.10 -5.51 -23.18
C TYR A 13 -2.86 -4.09 -23.72
N ASP A 14 -3.84 -3.23 -23.61
CA ASP A 14 -3.62 -1.81 -23.84
C ASP A 14 -2.72 -1.24 -22.74
N ILE A 15 -3.00 -1.61 -21.47
CA ILE A 15 -2.29 -1.11 -20.31
C ILE A 15 -1.97 -2.27 -19.36
N ILE A 16 -0.73 -2.32 -18.86
CA ILE A 16 -0.35 -3.13 -17.72
C ILE A 16 -0.05 -2.18 -16.55
N VAL A 17 -0.66 -2.47 -15.39
CA VAL A 17 -0.40 -1.79 -14.14
C VAL A 17 0.50 -2.67 -13.27
N ALA A 18 1.68 -2.19 -12.94
CA ALA A 18 2.67 -2.88 -12.15
C ALA A 18 2.52 -2.51 -10.66
N GLY A 19 1.95 -3.40 -9.87
CA GLY A 19 1.66 -3.24 -8.44
C GLY A 19 0.19 -2.99 -8.13
N GLY A 20 -0.36 -3.79 -7.22
CA GLY A 20 -1.76 -3.78 -6.77
C GLY A 20 -2.02 -2.92 -5.53
N GLY A 21 -1.18 -1.94 -5.22
CA GLY A 21 -1.43 -0.93 -4.20
C GLY A 21 -2.62 -0.04 -4.53
N VAL A 22 -3.01 0.86 -3.62
CA VAL A 22 -4.15 1.79 -3.83
C VAL A 22 -3.98 2.60 -5.12
N ALA A 23 -2.76 3.07 -5.40
CA ALA A 23 -2.46 3.83 -6.62
C ALA A 23 -2.65 2.97 -7.89
N GLY A 24 -2.18 1.72 -7.87
CA GLY A 24 -2.35 0.80 -8.99
C GLY A 24 -3.80 0.41 -9.20
N ALA A 25 -4.56 0.14 -8.14
CA ALA A 25 -6.00 -0.11 -8.22
C ALA A 25 -6.73 1.07 -8.88
N ALA A 26 -6.45 2.29 -8.43
CA ALA A 26 -7.02 3.51 -9.00
C ALA A 26 -6.67 3.69 -10.49
N ALA A 27 -5.41 3.47 -10.85
CA ALA A 27 -4.95 3.57 -12.24
C ALA A 27 -5.63 2.53 -13.15
N ALA A 28 -5.74 1.28 -12.67
CA ALA A 28 -6.39 0.20 -13.41
C ALA A 28 -7.87 0.51 -13.70
N VAL A 29 -8.60 0.95 -12.66
CA VAL A 29 -10.02 1.33 -12.80
C VAL A 29 -10.19 2.51 -13.74
N ALA A 30 -9.36 3.57 -13.59
CA ALA A 30 -9.41 4.72 -14.49
C ALA A 30 -9.20 4.30 -15.96
N ALA A 31 -8.24 3.43 -16.22
CA ALA A 31 -7.99 2.92 -17.56
C ALA A 31 -9.15 2.07 -18.10
N ARG A 32 -9.76 1.20 -17.27
CA ARG A 32 -10.95 0.42 -17.65
C ARG A 32 -12.14 1.31 -18.00
N ARG A 33 -12.40 2.35 -17.21
CA ARG A 33 -13.47 3.34 -17.46
C ARG A 33 -13.26 4.13 -18.75
N MET A 34 -12.01 4.17 -19.26
CA MET A 34 -11.67 4.69 -20.58
C MET A 34 -11.76 3.64 -21.70
N GLY A 35 -12.30 2.45 -21.43
CA GLY A 35 -12.50 1.37 -22.42
C GLY A 35 -11.23 0.62 -22.80
N LYS A 36 -10.16 0.65 -21.99
CA LYS A 36 -8.90 -0.05 -22.27
C LYS A 36 -8.93 -1.48 -21.70
N SER A 37 -8.25 -2.42 -22.37
CA SER A 37 -7.90 -3.71 -21.75
C SER A 37 -6.77 -3.50 -20.74
N VAL A 38 -6.96 -4.01 -19.51
CA VAL A 38 -6.05 -3.74 -18.40
C VAL A 38 -5.69 -5.02 -17.66
N LEU A 39 -4.38 -5.28 -17.49
CA LEU A 39 -3.84 -6.27 -16.58
C LEU A 39 -3.19 -5.56 -15.39
N LEU A 40 -3.57 -5.95 -14.18
CA LEU A 40 -2.89 -5.53 -12.97
C LEU A 40 -2.08 -6.71 -12.41
N ILE A 41 -0.76 -6.51 -12.22
CA ILE A 41 0.17 -7.51 -11.72
C ILE A 41 0.56 -7.17 -10.29
N GLU A 42 0.37 -8.12 -9.36
CA GLU A 42 0.72 -7.95 -7.94
C GLU A 42 1.62 -9.10 -7.46
N LYS A 43 2.72 -8.74 -6.77
CA LYS A 43 3.72 -9.69 -6.25
C LYS A 43 3.21 -10.54 -5.08
N THR A 44 2.18 -10.07 -4.39
CA THR A 44 1.54 -10.78 -3.27
C THR A 44 0.19 -11.36 -3.70
N ILE A 45 -0.54 -11.95 -2.75
CA ILE A 45 -1.92 -12.42 -2.95
C ILE A 45 -2.96 -11.45 -2.40
N GLY A 46 -2.55 -10.23 -2.02
CA GLY A 46 -3.42 -9.22 -1.42
C GLY A 46 -3.27 -7.86 -2.08
N LEU A 47 -4.39 -7.23 -2.43
CA LEU A 47 -4.45 -5.88 -2.97
C LEU A 47 -4.40 -4.82 -1.87
N GLY A 48 -4.06 -3.58 -2.25
CA GLY A 48 -4.05 -2.40 -1.39
C GLY A 48 -2.67 -1.97 -0.88
N GLY A 49 -1.64 -2.83 -1.03
CA GLY A 49 -0.25 -2.50 -0.70
C GLY A 49 -0.09 -2.05 0.75
N LEU A 50 0.54 -0.89 1.00
CA LEU A 50 0.75 -0.36 2.35
C LEU A 50 -0.53 -0.20 3.16
N ALA A 51 -1.66 0.11 2.52
CA ALA A 51 -2.95 0.29 3.20
C ALA A 51 -3.50 -1.02 3.78
N THR A 52 -3.11 -2.17 3.25
CA THR A 52 -3.61 -3.50 3.63
C THR A 52 -2.50 -4.41 4.13
N THR A 53 -1.65 -4.93 3.24
CA THR A 53 -0.53 -5.83 3.60
C THR A 53 0.56 -5.12 4.41
N GLY A 54 0.67 -3.79 4.30
CA GLY A 54 1.52 -2.95 5.14
C GLY A 54 0.85 -2.41 6.40
N LEU A 55 -0.43 -2.71 6.65
CA LEU A 55 -1.18 -2.34 7.86
C LEU A 55 -1.28 -0.83 8.14
N ILE A 56 -1.03 0.04 7.16
CA ILE A 56 -1.23 1.50 7.26
C ILE A 56 -2.70 1.81 6.96
N ASN A 57 -3.59 1.30 7.79
CA ASN A 57 -5.03 1.32 7.59
C ASN A 57 -5.71 2.64 8.00
N LEU A 58 -5.21 3.72 7.47
CA LEU A 58 -5.70 5.08 7.74
C LEU A 58 -5.68 5.91 6.46
N PHE A 59 -6.83 6.44 6.06
CA PHE A 59 -6.88 7.55 5.13
C PHE A 59 -6.63 8.86 5.90
N VAL A 60 -5.60 9.58 5.49
CA VAL A 60 -5.30 10.93 5.99
C VAL A 60 -6.38 11.91 5.53
N PRO A 61 -6.50 13.09 6.18
CA PRO A 61 -7.58 14.02 5.87
C PRO A 61 -7.67 14.39 4.41
N MET A 62 -8.87 14.28 3.83
CA MET A 62 -9.21 14.73 2.48
C MET A 62 -9.68 16.20 2.45
N CYS A 63 -9.68 16.86 3.59
CA CYS A 63 -10.07 18.26 3.76
C CYS A 63 -8.88 19.13 4.15
N ASN A 64 -9.06 20.43 3.98
CA ASN A 64 -8.05 21.45 4.34
C ASN A 64 -7.97 21.77 5.85
N GLY A 65 -8.68 21.02 6.71
CA GLY A 65 -8.78 21.28 8.15
C GLY A 65 -9.66 22.48 8.53
N ARG A 66 -10.39 23.06 7.56
CA ARG A 66 -11.34 24.19 7.73
C ARG A 66 -12.72 23.84 7.20
N GLY A 67 -13.08 22.56 7.20
CA GLY A 67 -14.38 22.08 6.72
C GLY A 67 -14.56 22.06 5.20
N VAL A 68 -13.50 22.19 4.41
CA VAL A 68 -13.59 22.14 2.95
C VAL A 68 -12.84 20.91 2.43
N GLN A 69 -13.54 20.06 1.71
CA GLN A 69 -12.95 18.91 1.04
C GLN A 69 -12.11 19.37 -0.17
N ILE A 70 -10.84 19.01 -0.18
CA ILE A 70 -9.89 19.37 -1.25
C ILE A 70 -9.45 18.16 -2.09
N ILE A 71 -9.60 16.94 -1.56
CA ILE A 71 -9.31 15.68 -2.27
C ILE A 71 -10.64 14.99 -2.54
N LYS A 72 -10.96 14.77 -3.83
CA LYS A 72 -12.23 14.20 -4.31
C LYS A 72 -11.99 13.10 -5.35
N GLY A 73 -13.06 12.61 -5.95
CA GLY A 73 -13.02 11.65 -7.05
C GLY A 73 -12.50 10.29 -6.61
N MET A 74 -11.58 9.72 -7.36
CA MET A 74 -11.07 8.36 -7.12
C MET A 74 -10.51 8.15 -5.71
N ALA A 75 -9.86 9.16 -5.12
CA ALA A 75 -9.32 9.04 -3.77
C ALA A 75 -10.45 8.91 -2.72
N GLU A 76 -11.53 9.66 -2.87
CA GLU A 76 -12.71 9.51 -2.01
C GLU A 76 -13.44 8.18 -2.26
N GLU A 77 -13.54 7.76 -3.52
CA GLU A 77 -14.11 6.46 -3.87
C GLU A 77 -13.34 5.31 -3.17
N MET A 78 -12.01 5.36 -3.16
CA MET A 78 -11.18 4.40 -2.43
C MET A 78 -11.39 4.46 -0.91
N LEU A 79 -11.54 5.66 -0.34
CA LEU A 79 -11.88 5.81 1.07
C LEU A 79 -13.24 5.16 1.38
N ARG A 80 -14.29 5.45 0.59
CA ARG A 80 -15.63 4.87 0.77
C ARG A 80 -15.60 3.36 0.60
N LEU A 81 -14.84 2.86 -0.38
CA LEU A 81 -14.66 1.43 -0.61
C LEU A 81 -14.03 0.72 0.59
N SER A 82 -13.06 1.35 1.25
CA SER A 82 -12.34 0.76 2.38
C SER A 82 -13.23 0.49 3.60
N VAL A 83 -14.36 1.19 3.72
CA VAL A 83 -15.31 1.05 4.83
C VAL A 83 -16.65 0.43 4.43
N LYS A 84 -16.82 0.07 3.15
CA LYS A 84 -18.10 -0.41 2.59
C LYS A 84 -18.73 -1.57 3.36
N TYR A 85 -17.91 -2.51 3.81
CA TYR A 85 -18.35 -3.72 4.52
C TYR A 85 -17.70 -3.90 5.90
N GLY A 86 -16.94 -2.91 6.35
CA GLY A 86 -16.28 -2.91 7.64
C GLY A 86 -16.68 -1.72 8.49
N TYR A 87 -16.04 -1.62 9.65
CA TYR A 87 -16.18 -0.43 10.48
C TYR A 87 -15.52 0.79 9.84
N ASP A 88 -15.96 1.98 10.23
CA ASP A 88 -15.33 3.25 9.90
C ASP A 88 -15.13 4.14 11.14
N THR A 89 -14.34 5.18 10.98
CA THR A 89 -14.19 6.26 11.96
C THR A 89 -14.38 7.62 11.30
N ILE A 90 -15.18 7.67 10.23
CA ILE A 90 -15.54 8.93 9.55
C ILE A 90 -16.32 9.78 10.54
N PRO A 91 -15.93 11.04 10.80
CA PRO A 91 -16.72 11.95 11.63
C PRO A 91 -18.12 12.13 11.07
N GLU A 92 -19.11 12.25 11.94
CA GLU A 92 -20.53 12.33 11.56
C GLU A 92 -20.79 13.44 10.54
N GLU A 93 -20.10 14.56 10.68
CA GLU A 93 -20.20 15.72 9.78
C GLU A 93 -19.80 15.39 8.33
N TRP A 94 -18.95 14.39 8.13
CA TRP A 94 -18.47 13.96 6.82
C TRP A 94 -19.19 12.73 6.25
N GLN A 95 -20.18 12.18 6.94
CA GLN A 95 -20.91 10.98 6.49
C GLN A 95 -21.67 11.23 5.17
N ASN A 96 -22.27 12.41 5.03
CA ASN A 96 -23.16 12.77 3.93
C ASN A 96 -22.58 13.87 3.00
N GLY A 97 -21.31 14.13 3.07
CA GLY A 97 -20.66 15.16 2.25
C GLY A 97 -19.88 16.20 3.06
N GLU A 98 -19.66 17.38 2.48
CA GLU A 98 -18.95 18.44 3.15
C GLU A 98 -19.71 18.97 4.36
N PRO A 99 -19.05 19.17 5.52
CA PRO A 99 -19.71 19.67 6.72
C PRO A 99 -20.22 21.09 6.50
N LEU A 100 -21.36 21.38 7.09
CA LEU A 100 -21.89 22.74 7.14
C LEU A 100 -21.09 23.57 8.16
N ASN A 101 -20.94 24.87 7.91
CA ASN A 101 -20.39 25.86 8.85
C ASN A 101 -18.89 25.73 9.22
N GLY A 102 -18.05 25.18 8.34
CA GLY A 102 -16.59 25.22 8.51
C GLY A 102 -16.10 24.43 9.72
N GLU A 103 -16.72 23.31 10.02
CA GLU A 103 -16.31 22.40 11.10
C GLU A 103 -14.82 22.03 10.99
N LYS A 104 -14.14 21.97 12.14
CA LYS A 104 -12.70 21.66 12.20
C LYS A 104 -12.41 20.17 12.17
N THR A 105 -13.43 19.31 12.16
CA THR A 105 -13.26 17.87 12.07
C THR A 105 -12.59 17.47 10.76
N ARG A 106 -11.78 16.44 10.83
CA ARG A 106 -10.99 16.01 9.68
C ARG A 106 -11.69 14.90 8.93
N TYR A 107 -11.81 15.03 7.63
CA TYR A 107 -12.33 13.99 6.76
C TYR A 107 -11.27 12.89 6.56
N CYS A 108 -11.21 11.97 7.50
CA CYS A 108 -10.31 10.82 7.51
C CYS A 108 -11.02 9.61 8.13
N THR A 109 -10.49 8.42 7.90
CA THR A 109 -11.03 7.20 8.49
C THR A 109 -9.95 6.14 8.70
N ARG A 110 -10.15 5.33 9.74
CA ARG A 110 -9.54 4.01 9.87
C ARG A 110 -10.49 2.97 9.28
N PHE A 111 -9.94 1.85 8.87
CA PHE A 111 -10.68 0.76 8.24
C PHE A 111 -10.01 -0.59 8.53
N SER A 112 -10.75 -1.68 8.34
CA SER A 112 -10.19 -3.03 8.38
C SER A 112 -9.36 -3.31 7.13
N ALA A 113 -8.05 -3.51 7.30
CA ALA A 113 -7.12 -3.83 6.21
C ALA A 113 -7.54 -5.11 5.44
N ALA A 114 -8.00 -6.14 6.17
CA ALA A 114 -8.45 -7.39 5.57
C ALA A 114 -9.72 -7.19 4.72
N ILE A 115 -10.71 -6.46 5.23
CA ILE A 115 -11.95 -6.19 4.50
C ILE A 115 -11.65 -5.34 3.26
N PHE A 116 -10.78 -4.34 3.38
CA PHE A 116 -10.41 -3.51 2.23
C PHE A 116 -9.73 -4.32 1.11
N THR A 117 -8.89 -5.30 1.45
CA THR A 117 -8.33 -6.23 0.44
C THR A 117 -9.43 -6.97 -0.34
N LEU A 118 -10.46 -7.45 0.37
CA LEU A 118 -11.58 -8.17 -0.25
C LEU A 118 -12.41 -7.23 -1.14
N THR A 119 -12.74 -6.03 -0.66
CA THR A 119 -13.52 -5.06 -1.43
C THR A 119 -12.77 -4.54 -2.66
N LEU A 120 -11.44 -4.36 -2.58
CA LEU A 120 -10.63 -4.01 -3.75
C LEU A 120 -10.65 -5.11 -4.81
N THR A 121 -10.63 -6.38 -4.39
CA THR A 121 -10.70 -7.51 -5.33
C THR A 121 -12.05 -7.55 -6.05
N GLU A 122 -13.15 -7.42 -5.32
CA GLU A 122 -14.50 -7.31 -5.89
C GLU A 122 -14.58 -6.13 -6.87
N PHE A 123 -14.19 -4.96 -6.43
CA PHE A 123 -14.25 -3.72 -7.20
C PHE A 123 -13.47 -3.79 -8.52
N LEU A 124 -12.22 -4.25 -8.48
CA LEU A 124 -11.41 -4.38 -9.70
C LEU A 124 -11.99 -5.39 -10.69
N ARG A 125 -12.53 -6.50 -10.20
CA ARG A 125 -13.21 -7.49 -11.05
C ARG A 125 -14.47 -6.93 -11.69
N ASP A 126 -15.28 -6.21 -10.94
CA ASP A 126 -16.53 -5.61 -11.40
C ASP A 126 -16.26 -4.54 -12.48
N GLU A 127 -15.16 -3.80 -12.34
CA GLU A 127 -14.67 -2.86 -13.36
C GLU A 127 -14.01 -3.57 -14.56
N GLY A 128 -13.87 -4.90 -14.52
CA GLY A 128 -13.33 -5.72 -15.61
C GLY A 128 -11.81 -5.67 -15.75
N VAL A 129 -11.08 -5.42 -14.65
CA VAL A 129 -9.62 -5.51 -14.61
C VAL A 129 -9.20 -6.98 -14.52
N ASP A 130 -8.29 -7.43 -15.38
CA ASP A 130 -7.63 -8.72 -15.23
C ASP A 130 -6.58 -8.65 -14.12
N LEU A 131 -6.58 -9.63 -13.22
CA LEU A 131 -5.70 -9.67 -12.05
C LEU A 131 -4.71 -10.83 -12.16
N LEU A 132 -3.45 -10.57 -11.87
CA LEU A 132 -2.38 -11.57 -11.82
C LEU A 132 -1.63 -11.45 -10.49
N PHE A 133 -1.90 -12.36 -9.58
CA PHE A 133 -1.30 -12.42 -8.23
C PHE A 133 -0.07 -13.34 -8.18
N ASP A 134 0.67 -13.30 -7.06
CA ASP A 134 1.87 -14.09 -6.79
C ASP A 134 2.86 -14.05 -7.98
N THR A 135 3.02 -12.84 -8.54
CA THR A 135 3.76 -12.63 -9.79
C THR A 135 4.75 -11.49 -9.63
N ILE A 136 6.02 -11.82 -9.76
CA ILE A 136 7.13 -10.86 -9.65
C ILE A 136 7.44 -10.31 -11.04
N ILE A 137 7.42 -8.99 -11.18
CA ILE A 137 7.91 -8.30 -12.37
C ILE A 137 9.44 -8.30 -12.32
N THR A 138 10.08 -8.90 -13.30
CA THR A 138 11.53 -9.03 -13.34
C THR A 138 12.18 -7.98 -14.23
N GLU A 139 11.67 -7.77 -15.45
CA GLU A 139 12.28 -6.85 -16.41
C GLU A 139 11.23 -6.16 -17.30
N PRO A 140 11.38 -4.87 -17.61
CA PRO A 140 10.71 -4.23 -18.72
C PRO A 140 11.36 -4.61 -20.06
N VAL A 141 10.56 -4.89 -21.08
CA VAL A 141 11.07 -5.13 -22.45
C VAL A 141 11.08 -3.81 -23.20
N MET A 142 12.28 -3.28 -23.43
CA MET A 142 12.47 -1.97 -24.03
C MET A 142 12.79 -2.07 -25.53
N ASP A 143 12.18 -1.21 -26.33
CA ASP A 143 12.50 -0.96 -27.74
C ASP A 143 12.86 0.54 -27.86
N GLY A 144 14.14 0.83 -27.76
CA GLY A 144 14.61 2.19 -27.60
C GLY A 144 14.06 2.81 -26.31
N LYS A 145 13.23 3.85 -26.43
CA LYS A 145 12.56 4.51 -25.30
C LYS A 145 11.14 3.98 -25.01
N LEU A 146 10.67 3.00 -25.79
CA LEU A 146 9.33 2.45 -25.63
C LEU A 146 9.39 1.15 -24.83
N CYS A 147 8.62 1.05 -23.77
CA CYS A 147 8.40 -0.20 -23.06
C CYS A 147 7.30 -1.01 -23.79
N ARG A 148 7.66 -2.18 -24.28
CA ARG A 148 6.75 -3.06 -25.04
C ARG A 148 5.97 -4.06 -24.18
N GLY A 149 6.30 -4.17 -22.90
CA GLY A 149 5.69 -5.07 -21.97
C GLY A 149 6.62 -5.44 -20.83
N LEU A 150 6.21 -6.42 -20.04
CA LEU A 150 6.91 -6.84 -18.84
C LEU A 150 7.22 -8.34 -18.88
N ILE A 151 8.42 -8.73 -18.48
CA ILE A 151 8.77 -10.09 -18.13
C ILE A 151 8.44 -10.29 -16.65
N VAL A 152 7.78 -11.39 -16.36
CA VAL A 152 7.37 -11.77 -15.02
C VAL A 152 7.80 -13.20 -14.70
N GLU A 153 7.90 -13.48 -13.40
CA GLU A 153 8.15 -14.83 -12.88
C GLU A 153 7.05 -15.18 -11.87
N ASN A 154 6.47 -16.37 -12.03
CA ASN A 154 5.46 -16.91 -11.13
C ASN A 154 5.48 -18.45 -11.14
N LYS A 155 4.49 -19.11 -10.50
CA LYS A 155 4.41 -20.58 -10.47
C LYS A 155 4.29 -21.24 -11.83
N SER A 156 3.86 -20.51 -12.86
CA SER A 156 3.79 -21.00 -14.26
C SER A 156 5.10 -20.78 -15.02
N GLY A 157 6.10 -20.19 -14.41
CA GLY A 157 7.42 -19.93 -14.96
C GLY A 157 7.60 -18.50 -15.49
N CYS A 158 8.59 -18.34 -16.38
CA CYS A 158 8.92 -17.05 -16.99
C CYS A 158 7.94 -16.72 -18.11
N GLN A 159 7.28 -15.58 -18.02
CA GLN A 159 6.25 -15.15 -18.94
C GLN A 159 6.49 -13.71 -19.42
N PHE A 160 6.05 -13.42 -20.63
CA PHE A 160 6.02 -12.07 -21.18
C PHE A 160 4.58 -11.62 -21.40
N TYR A 161 4.24 -10.45 -20.90
CA TYR A 161 2.98 -9.78 -21.16
C TYR A 161 3.26 -8.50 -21.96
N ALA A 162 2.71 -8.44 -23.17
CA ALA A 162 2.86 -7.28 -24.04
C ALA A 162 1.86 -6.18 -23.66
N ALA A 163 2.28 -4.92 -23.79
CA ALA A 163 1.40 -3.78 -23.54
C ALA A 163 1.77 -2.58 -24.41
N LYS A 164 0.77 -1.73 -24.70
CA LYS A 164 1.00 -0.44 -25.36
C LYS A 164 1.53 0.59 -24.37
N MET A 165 1.14 0.47 -23.08
CA MET A 165 1.57 1.37 -22.01
C MET A 165 1.72 0.62 -20.68
N ILE A 166 2.70 1.01 -19.89
CA ILE A 166 2.93 0.50 -18.55
C ILE A 166 2.70 1.64 -17.55
N VAL A 167 1.97 1.34 -16.48
CA VAL A 167 1.86 2.22 -15.29
C VAL A 167 2.68 1.59 -14.18
N ASP A 168 3.75 2.26 -13.77
CA ASP A 168 4.54 1.84 -12.60
C ASP A 168 3.86 2.32 -11.32
N ALA A 169 3.22 1.40 -10.62
CA ALA A 169 2.58 1.59 -9.32
C ALA A 169 3.21 0.68 -8.24
N THR A 170 4.48 0.30 -8.42
CA THR A 170 5.21 -0.59 -7.51
C THR A 170 5.46 0.03 -6.13
N GLY A 171 5.31 1.34 -6.00
CA GLY A 171 5.62 2.10 -4.79
C GLY A 171 7.07 2.57 -4.71
N ASP A 172 7.97 1.87 -5.40
CA ASP A 172 9.41 2.07 -5.35
C ASP A 172 10.00 2.43 -6.73
N ALA A 173 9.17 2.74 -7.73
CA ALA A 173 9.56 2.99 -9.12
C ALA A 173 10.43 1.86 -9.72
N ASP A 174 10.11 0.60 -9.41
CA ASP A 174 10.93 -0.55 -9.77
C ASP A 174 10.99 -0.78 -11.28
N VAL A 175 9.88 -0.61 -11.99
CA VAL A 175 9.82 -0.77 -13.45
C VAL A 175 10.59 0.35 -14.12
N LEU A 176 10.38 1.59 -13.70
CA LEU A 176 11.08 2.77 -14.24
C LEU A 176 12.58 2.68 -14.02
N PHE A 177 13.01 2.29 -12.82
CA PHE A 177 14.44 2.09 -12.52
C PHE A 177 15.09 1.04 -13.43
N ARG A 178 14.43 -0.11 -13.62
CA ARG A 178 14.93 -1.17 -14.50
C ARG A 178 14.88 -0.77 -15.98
N ALA A 179 13.97 0.10 -16.35
CA ALA A 179 13.91 0.70 -17.69
C ALA A 179 15.00 1.76 -17.94
N GLY A 180 15.84 2.06 -16.94
CA GLY A 180 16.92 3.06 -17.04
C GLY A 180 16.44 4.51 -16.92
N VAL A 181 15.23 4.75 -16.42
CA VAL A 181 14.73 6.11 -16.14
C VAL A 181 15.50 6.66 -14.92
N PRO A 182 15.99 7.91 -14.97
CA PRO A 182 16.65 8.53 -13.83
C PRO A 182 15.73 8.57 -12.60
N THR A 183 16.29 8.17 -11.46
CA THR A 183 15.56 8.11 -10.18
C THR A 183 16.39 8.74 -9.07
N VAL A 184 15.70 9.28 -8.08
CA VAL A 184 16.26 9.80 -6.84
C VAL A 184 15.85 8.91 -5.69
N GLN A 185 16.79 8.64 -4.79
CA GLN A 185 16.52 7.94 -3.53
C GLN A 185 16.16 8.94 -2.45
N GLY A 186 15.03 8.77 -1.81
CA GLY A 186 14.60 9.63 -0.72
C GLY A 186 15.19 9.25 0.64
N HIS A 187 14.96 10.10 1.63
CA HIS A 187 15.28 9.80 3.01
C HIS A 187 14.34 8.75 3.58
N ASN A 188 14.91 7.72 4.16
CA ASN A 188 14.15 6.58 4.62
C ASN A 188 13.88 6.62 6.10
N PHE A 189 12.69 7.07 6.41
CA PHE A 189 12.06 6.80 7.70
C PHE A 189 11.17 5.57 7.56
N HIS A 190 11.24 4.67 8.52
CA HIS A 190 10.42 3.46 8.53
C HIS A 190 9.63 3.35 9.82
N THR A 191 8.52 2.69 9.74
CA THR A 191 7.71 2.27 10.88
C THR A 191 7.51 0.76 10.81
N TYR A 192 7.09 0.16 11.90
CA TYR A 192 6.68 -1.24 11.94
C TYR A 192 5.39 -1.34 12.76
N LEU A 193 4.27 -1.46 12.08
CA LEU A 193 2.96 -1.57 12.69
C LEU A 193 2.49 -3.02 12.67
N THR A 194 1.94 -3.47 13.80
CA THR A 194 1.26 -4.76 13.89
C THR A 194 -0.18 -4.55 14.30
N MET A 195 -1.03 -5.52 14.05
CA MET A 195 -2.39 -5.55 14.59
C MET A 195 -2.50 -6.65 15.62
N GLY A 196 -3.14 -6.35 16.74
CA GLY A 196 -3.34 -7.30 17.82
C GLY A 196 -4.62 -7.03 18.57
N ALA A 197 -4.90 -7.88 19.54
CA ALA A 197 -6.01 -7.74 20.46
C ALA A 197 -5.53 -8.08 21.87
N ASP A 198 -6.11 -7.42 22.85
CA ASP A 198 -5.98 -7.76 24.25
C ASP A 198 -7.37 -7.96 24.90
N VAL A 199 -7.36 -8.48 26.12
CA VAL A 199 -8.60 -8.78 26.85
C VAL A 199 -9.43 -7.50 27.07
N GLU A 200 -8.78 -6.36 27.28
CA GLU A 200 -9.49 -5.10 27.54
C GLU A 200 -10.14 -4.56 26.26
N SER A 201 -9.43 -4.59 25.13
CA SER A 201 -10.02 -4.22 23.84
C SER A 201 -11.18 -5.13 23.45
N CYS A 202 -11.06 -6.45 23.69
CA CYS A 202 -12.17 -7.40 23.47
C CYS A 202 -13.39 -7.12 24.35
N LYS A 203 -13.21 -6.84 25.65
CA LYS A 203 -14.31 -6.46 26.54
C LYS A 203 -14.98 -5.18 26.05
N LYS A 204 -14.21 -4.17 25.74
CA LYS A 204 -14.72 -2.89 25.27
C LYS A 204 -15.50 -3.03 23.97
N ALA A 205 -15.01 -3.85 23.02
CA ALA A 205 -15.70 -4.13 21.77
C ALA A 205 -17.06 -4.81 22.03
N ALA A 206 -17.09 -5.80 22.94
CA ALA A 206 -18.31 -6.50 23.32
C ALA A 206 -19.31 -5.59 24.07
N GLU A 207 -18.84 -4.77 25.01
CA GLU A 207 -19.67 -3.83 25.78
C GLU A 207 -20.29 -2.73 24.91
N LYS A 208 -19.56 -2.31 23.87
CA LYS A 208 -19.99 -1.27 22.93
C LYS A 208 -20.68 -1.82 21.69
N GLU A 209 -20.69 -3.14 21.52
CA GLU A 209 -21.16 -3.81 20.30
C GLU A 209 -20.49 -3.23 19.02
N ASP A 210 -19.19 -2.91 19.11
CA ASP A 210 -18.49 -2.15 18.10
C ASP A 210 -17.06 -2.68 17.87
N MET A 211 -16.83 -3.25 16.69
CA MET A 211 -15.56 -3.87 16.30
C MET A 211 -14.41 -2.88 16.15
N ARG A 212 -14.65 -1.57 16.08
CA ARG A 212 -13.59 -0.55 16.07
C ARG A 212 -12.68 -0.63 17.28
N PHE A 213 -13.19 -1.10 18.42
CA PHE A 213 -12.43 -1.24 19.66
C PHE A 213 -11.56 -2.49 19.73
N LEU A 214 -11.73 -3.45 18.82
CA LEU A 214 -10.95 -4.68 18.80
C LEU A 214 -9.49 -4.43 18.37
N GLU A 215 -9.27 -3.48 17.49
CA GLU A 215 -7.93 -3.13 16.97
C GLU A 215 -7.13 -2.20 17.91
N GLY A 216 -7.32 -2.33 19.22
CA GLY A 216 -6.67 -1.45 20.20
C GLY A 216 -5.18 -1.71 20.42
N TYR A 217 -4.72 -2.95 20.19
CA TYR A 217 -3.37 -3.36 20.51
C TYR A 217 -2.47 -3.28 19.27
N ARG A 218 -1.52 -2.37 19.31
CA ARG A 218 -0.52 -2.20 18.27
C ARG A 218 0.88 -2.25 18.87
N PHE A 219 1.71 -3.12 18.34
CA PHE A 219 3.15 -2.95 18.48
C PHE A 219 3.63 -1.97 17.44
N ASN A 220 4.35 -0.96 17.88
CA ASN A 220 5.03 -0.06 16.97
C ASN A 220 6.54 -0.26 17.18
N GLY A 221 7.24 -0.58 16.12
CA GLY A 221 8.68 -0.54 16.02
C GLY A 221 9.09 0.52 15.00
N GLY A 222 10.35 0.89 14.97
CA GLY A 222 10.87 1.80 13.95
C GLY A 222 10.29 3.22 13.94
N GLU A 223 9.58 3.65 14.90
CA GLU A 223 8.74 4.84 15.09
C GLU A 223 9.19 6.12 14.37
N ALA A 224 9.07 6.18 13.04
CA ALA A 224 9.22 7.44 12.33
C ALA A 224 8.17 8.46 12.82
N SER A 225 8.52 9.73 12.88
CA SER A 225 7.56 10.77 13.22
C SER A 225 6.35 10.74 12.29
N LEU A 226 5.20 11.19 12.76
CA LEU A 226 3.96 11.22 11.95
C LEU A 226 4.15 11.95 10.61
N TYR A 227 4.99 12.96 10.60
CA TYR A 227 5.28 13.78 9.41
C TYR A 227 6.52 13.31 8.63
N GLY A 228 7.19 12.24 9.08
CA GLY A 228 8.36 11.69 8.40
C GLY A 228 9.62 12.56 8.45
N GLU A 229 9.70 13.43 9.46
CA GLU A 229 10.83 14.38 9.58
C GLU A 229 12.12 13.71 10.04
N LYS A 230 12.03 12.68 10.85
CA LYS A 230 13.19 11.95 11.39
C LYS A 230 12.82 10.58 11.94
N GLN A 231 13.83 9.74 12.04
CA GLN A 231 13.82 8.51 12.82
C GLN A 231 14.06 8.85 14.30
N PRO A 232 13.52 8.09 15.26
CA PRO A 232 13.86 8.22 16.66
C PRO A 232 15.35 8.13 16.90
N GLU A 233 15.85 8.82 17.94
CA GLU A 233 17.25 8.78 18.33
C GLU A 233 17.70 7.33 18.59
N GLY A 234 18.88 6.97 18.08
CA GLY A 234 19.43 5.62 18.19
C GLY A 234 18.86 4.58 17.21
N LYS A 235 17.87 4.94 16.41
CA LYS A 235 17.37 4.06 15.32
C LYS A 235 18.08 4.41 14.01
N PRO A 236 18.60 3.43 13.27
CA PRO A 236 19.24 3.68 11.98
C PRO A 236 18.19 4.04 10.92
N THR A 237 18.56 4.90 9.99
CA THR A 237 17.86 5.02 8.71
C THR A 237 18.27 3.85 7.82
N ARG A 238 17.31 3.29 7.08
CA ARG A 238 17.58 2.14 6.20
C ARG A 238 17.03 2.39 4.81
N GLU A 239 17.67 1.83 3.80
CA GLU A 239 17.25 1.98 2.41
C GLU A 239 16.18 0.95 2.03
N GLY A 240 14.97 1.40 1.76
CA GLY A 240 13.83 0.54 1.39
C GLY A 240 13.95 -0.14 0.01
N THR A 241 15.01 0.15 -0.74
CA THR A 241 15.35 -0.50 -2.01
C THR A 241 16.60 -1.39 -1.91
N ASN A 242 17.23 -1.47 -0.74
CA ASN A 242 18.37 -2.33 -0.46
C ASN A 242 17.93 -3.57 0.30
N VAL A 243 18.12 -4.75 -0.27
CA VAL A 243 17.67 -6.01 0.32
C VAL A 243 18.32 -6.31 1.69
N LYS A 244 19.56 -5.89 1.93
CA LYS A 244 20.21 -6.07 3.24
C LYS A 244 19.54 -5.19 4.29
N ASP A 245 19.29 -3.93 3.98
CA ASP A 245 18.63 -2.99 4.87
C ASP A 245 17.18 -3.41 5.18
N ILE A 246 16.46 -3.90 4.17
CA ILE A 246 15.12 -4.47 4.37
C ILE A 246 15.18 -5.69 5.29
N THR A 247 16.17 -6.57 5.11
CA THR A 247 16.33 -7.78 5.93
C THR A 247 16.63 -7.40 7.39
N GLU A 248 17.56 -6.49 7.63
CA GLU A 248 17.89 -6.01 8.98
C GLU A 248 16.69 -5.31 9.63
N TYR A 249 15.98 -4.47 8.88
CA TYR A 249 14.74 -3.86 9.33
C TYR A 249 13.72 -4.90 9.83
N VAL A 250 13.50 -5.96 9.09
CA VAL A 250 12.55 -7.02 9.48
C VAL A 250 13.04 -7.74 10.74
N ILE A 251 14.31 -8.16 10.77
CA ILE A 251 14.90 -8.88 11.92
C ILE A 251 14.81 -8.06 13.20
N GLU A 252 15.27 -6.80 13.16
CA GLU A 252 15.26 -5.91 14.33
C GLU A 252 13.86 -5.70 14.90
N ASN A 253 12.89 -5.42 14.02
CA ASN A 253 11.51 -5.20 14.46
C ASN A 253 10.84 -6.48 14.98
N HIS A 254 11.14 -7.65 14.41
CA HIS A 254 10.66 -8.92 14.95
C HIS A 254 11.24 -9.22 16.33
N ILE A 255 12.55 -8.98 16.55
CA ILE A 255 13.19 -9.15 17.85
C ILE A 255 12.60 -8.18 18.87
N GLU A 256 12.40 -6.91 18.50
CA GLU A 256 11.81 -5.90 19.38
C GLU A 256 10.37 -6.27 19.77
N CYS A 257 9.54 -6.66 18.80
CA CYS A 257 8.18 -7.14 19.07
C CYS A 257 8.18 -8.36 20.01
N LEU A 258 9.07 -9.32 19.74
CA LEU A 258 9.17 -10.52 20.59
C LEU A 258 9.66 -10.15 22.02
N GLY A 259 10.56 -9.18 22.17
CA GLY A 259 10.98 -8.66 23.47
C GLY A 259 9.78 -8.13 24.26
N LYS A 260 9.00 -7.23 23.67
CA LYS A 260 7.78 -6.69 24.29
C LYS A 260 6.77 -7.80 24.66
N LEU A 261 6.67 -8.85 23.84
CA LEU A 261 5.82 -10.00 24.13
C LEU A 261 6.31 -10.81 25.34
N LYS A 262 7.62 -11.01 25.50
CA LYS A 262 8.19 -11.75 26.64
C LYS A 262 7.91 -11.06 27.97
N ASP A 263 7.86 -9.74 27.98
CA ASP A 263 7.64 -8.92 29.17
C ASP A 263 6.17 -8.73 29.53
N SER A 264 5.24 -9.30 28.75
CA SER A 264 3.79 -9.13 28.94
C SER A 264 3.07 -10.45 29.21
N ASP A 265 1.92 -10.38 29.90
CA ASP A 265 1.13 -11.57 30.21
C ASP A 265 0.58 -12.24 28.93
N ARG A 266 1.12 -13.42 28.63
CA ARG A 266 0.76 -14.19 27.43
C ARG A 266 -0.73 -14.56 27.31
N LYS A 267 -1.47 -14.56 28.42
CA LYS A 267 -2.91 -14.88 28.43
C LYS A 267 -3.80 -13.71 28.09
N LYS A 268 -3.27 -12.48 28.15
CA LYS A 268 -4.08 -11.25 28.04
C LYS A 268 -4.01 -10.56 26.68
N ARG A 269 -3.14 -11.02 25.79
CA ARG A 269 -2.94 -10.35 24.49
C ARG A 269 -2.48 -11.33 23.40
N THR A 270 -2.69 -10.94 22.15
CA THR A 270 -2.14 -11.66 20.99
C THR A 270 -1.81 -10.69 19.87
N ILE A 271 -0.87 -11.06 19.01
CA ILE A 271 -0.71 -10.42 17.69
C ILE A 271 -1.62 -11.18 16.73
N VAL A 272 -2.49 -10.45 16.03
CA VAL A 272 -3.41 -11.00 15.04
C VAL A 272 -2.72 -11.08 13.68
N THR A 273 -1.97 -10.02 13.31
CA THR A 273 -1.22 -10.02 12.05
C THR A 273 0.02 -9.13 12.12
N LEU A 274 1.05 -9.56 11.41
CA LEU A 274 2.25 -8.78 11.13
C LEU A 274 2.15 -8.19 9.72
N PRO A 275 2.83 -7.07 9.44
CA PRO A 275 2.91 -6.56 8.08
C PRO A 275 3.65 -7.56 7.18
N THR A 276 3.17 -7.77 5.98
CA THR A 276 3.78 -8.66 4.99
C THR A 276 4.54 -7.88 3.91
N MET A 277 4.65 -6.56 4.06
CA MET A 277 5.52 -5.73 3.26
C MET A 277 6.23 -4.69 4.15
N PRO A 278 7.44 -4.24 3.76
CA PRO A 278 8.17 -3.22 4.51
C PRO A 278 7.41 -1.89 4.51
N GLN A 279 7.43 -1.21 5.65
CA GLN A 279 6.72 0.05 5.85
C GLN A 279 7.71 1.23 5.82
N PHE A 280 8.39 1.40 4.70
CA PHE A 280 9.25 2.57 4.46
C PHE A 280 8.40 3.75 4.01
N ARG A 281 8.74 4.94 4.47
CA ARG A 281 7.98 6.14 4.17
C ARG A 281 8.30 6.70 2.81
N GLU A 282 9.57 6.68 2.44
CA GLU A 282 10.05 7.16 1.16
C GLU A 282 11.16 6.21 0.67
N THR A 283 11.07 5.79 -0.57
CA THR A 283 12.06 4.92 -1.16
C THR A 283 12.66 5.60 -2.38
N ARG A 284 12.28 5.20 -3.55
CA ARG A 284 12.76 5.74 -4.81
C ARG A 284 11.62 6.37 -5.59
N HIS A 285 11.89 7.51 -6.20
CA HIS A 285 10.97 8.18 -7.13
C HIS A 285 11.70 8.64 -8.38
N ILE A 286 10.96 9.00 -9.43
CA ILE A 286 11.55 9.51 -10.67
C ILE A 286 12.24 10.86 -10.42
N ASP A 287 13.37 11.07 -11.11
CA ASP A 287 14.01 12.38 -11.23
C ASP A 287 13.30 13.16 -12.34
N GLY A 288 12.21 13.81 -11.99
CA GLY A 288 11.35 14.55 -12.92
C GLY A 288 11.76 16.00 -13.10
N ASN A 289 11.23 16.64 -14.15
CA ASN A 289 11.45 18.06 -14.42
C ASN A 289 10.90 18.97 -13.31
N TYR A 290 10.01 18.47 -12.49
CA TYR A 290 9.41 19.19 -11.37
C TYR A 290 9.17 18.24 -10.20
N THR A 291 9.56 18.70 -9.01
CA THR A 291 9.26 18.01 -7.74
C THR A 291 8.38 18.93 -6.91
N LEU A 292 7.21 18.43 -6.50
CA LEU A 292 6.31 19.18 -5.61
C LEU A 292 7.01 19.42 -4.26
N LYS A 293 7.05 20.67 -3.84
CA LYS A 293 7.63 21.09 -2.56
C LYS A 293 6.55 21.69 -1.66
N THR A 294 6.84 21.77 -0.37
CA THR A 294 5.93 22.31 0.66
C THR A 294 6.00 23.83 0.81
N GLU A 295 6.74 24.54 -0.03
CA GLU A 295 6.83 26.00 -0.01
C GLU A 295 5.74 26.67 -0.84
#